data_958e27f90d85739b4effd2f01a4550b6
#
_entry.id   958e27f90d85739b4effd2f01a4550b6
#
_cell.length_a   1.000
_cell.length_b   1.000
_cell.length_c   1.000
_cell.angle_alpha   90.00
_cell.angle_beta   90.00
_cell.angle_gamma   90.00
#
_symmetry.space_group_name_H-M   'P 1'
#
loop_
_entity.id
_entity.type
_entity.pdbx_description
1 polymer ?
#
loop_
_entity_poly.entity_id
_entity_poly.type
_entity_poly.pdbx_seq_one_letter_code
_entity_poly.pdbx_strand_id
1 'polypeptide(L)'
;SQQYGHDNYMLYNNFNTTRRSAETNITSVIADFQRQLASRASDPSIAHYLKTYGYVPLWVLNNILTLGQISKFYSIMKQQDRQNVSKVFHIQDNQLENILFYLSSVRNFCAHGNRLYCFRTKRPLADMQAHISLAIPQTDGKEYDYGKRDLFAAMLALHYVLPAATYKKLIKEIYRLFSTLSPKLSVLREDDILKEMGFPNDWRNKLLSLK
;
A
#
# COMPACT_ATOMS: atom_id res chain seq x y z
N SER A 1 -6.37 -12.11 15.37
CA SER A 1 -7.00 -13.35 14.90
C SER A 1 -7.32 -14.33 16.04
N GLN A 2 -6.55 -14.37 17.12
CA GLN A 2 -6.85 -15.23 18.30
C GLN A 2 -8.14 -14.82 19.03
N GLN A 3 -8.57 -13.56 18.93
CA GLN A 3 -9.75 -13.03 19.60
C GLN A 3 -11.07 -13.50 18.96
N TYR A 4 -11.06 -13.83 17.65
CA TYR A 4 -12.28 -14.09 16.89
C TYR A 4 -12.40 -15.51 16.33
N GLY A 5 -11.50 -16.42 16.60
CA GLY A 5 -11.44 -17.70 15.89
C GLY A 5 -11.02 -17.57 14.43
N HIS A 6 -10.58 -18.64 13.82
CA HIS A 6 -9.94 -18.60 12.50
C HIS A 6 -10.91 -18.43 11.31
N ASP A 7 -12.20 -18.65 11.51
CA ASP A 7 -13.30 -18.60 10.54
C ASP A 7 -14.17 -17.34 10.66
N ASN A 8 -14.05 -16.59 11.77
CA ASN A 8 -14.93 -15.46 12.10
C ASN A 8 -14.63 -14.17 11.34
N TYR A 9 -13.65 -14.14 10.47
CA TYR A 9 -13.31 -12.95 9.66
C TYR A 9 -14.35 -12.61 8.57
N MET A 10 -15.35 -13.48 8.36
CA MET A 10 -16.48 -13.22 7.45
C MET A 10 -17.76 -12.79 8.16
N LEU A 11 -17.76 -12.70 9.50
CA LEU A 11 -18.93 -12.31 10.25
C LEU A 11 -19.05 -10.79 10.32
N TYR A 12 -20.19 -10.24 9.86
CA TYR A 12 -20.49 -8.82 9.79
C TYR A 12 -20.19 -8.07 11.10
N ASN A 13 -20.57 -8.62 12.25
CA ASN A 13 -20.42 -7.99 13.57
C ASN A 13 -18.95 -7.91 14.06
N ASN A 14 -18.02 -8.58 13.39
CA ASN A 14 -16.61 -8.50 13.69
C ASN A 14 -15.92 -7.28 13.07
N PHE A 15 -16.65 -6.50 12.28
CA PHE A 15 -16.15 -5.30 11.64
C PHE A 15 -16.70 -4.01 12.28
N ASN A 16 -16.23 -2.87 11.81
CA ASN A 16 -16.66 -1.56 12.28
C ASN A 16 -17.99 -1.16 11.60
N THR A 17 -19.09 -1.41 12.28
CA THR A 17 -20.45 -1.13 11.79
C THR A 17 -20.87 0.34 11.94
N THR A 18 -20.06 1.19 12.59
CA THR A 18 -20.42 2.58 12.89
C THR A 18 -19.92 3.57 11.82
N ARG A 19 -19.05 3.15 10.91
CA ARG A 19 -18.58 4.01 9.82
C ARG A 19 -19.69 4.27 8.79
N ARG A 20 -19.64 5.46 8.17
CA ARG A 20 -20.51 5.77 7.02
C ARG A 20 -20.39 4.69 5.94
N SER A 21 -21.52 4.22 5.44
CA SER A 21 -21.61 3.14 4.44
C SER A 21 -20.97 1.80 4.90
N ALA A 22 -20.94 1.55 6.23
CA ALA A 22 -20.33 0.33 6.78
C ALA A 22 -20.98 -0.93 6.20
N GLU A 23 -22.31 -0.99 6.15
CA GLU A 23 -23.05 -2.14 5.61
C GLU A 23 -22.61 -2.49 4.20
N THR A 24 -22.64 -1.54 3.27
CA THR A 24 -22.20 -1.76 1.88
C THR A 24 -20.74 -2.16 1.79
N ASN A 25 -19.87 -1.51 2.56
CA ASN A 25 -18.43 -1.81 2.51
C ASN A 25 -18.11 -3.19 3.07
N ILE A 26 -18.70 -3.57 4.21
CA ILE A 26 -18.47 -4.86 4.86
C ILE A 26 -19.02 -6.00 3.99
N THR A 27 -20.26 -5.87 3.51
CA THR A 27 -20.87 -6.90 2.65
C THR A 27 -20.12 -7.07 1.34
N SER A 28 -19.63 -5.97 0.74
CA SER A 28 -18.79 -6.02 -0.46
C SER A 28 -17.48 -6.79 -0.22
N VAL A 29 -16.78 -6.54 0.90
CA VAL A 29 -15.53 -7.25 1.22
C VAL A 29 -15.79 -8.72 1.49
N ILE A 30 -16.84 -9.08 2.23
CA ILE A 30 -17.22 -10.48 2.50
C ILE A 30 -17.53 -11.19 1.16
N ALA A 31 -18.30 -10.57 0.27
CA ALA A 31 -18.59 -11.12 -1.03
C ALA A 31 -17.33 -11.29 -1.91
N ASP A 32 -16.39 -10.32 -1.85
CA ASP A 32 -15.09 -10.44 -2.52
C ASP A 32 -14.31 -11.64 -2.02
N PHE A 33 -14.25 -11.88 -0.71
CA PHE A 33 -13.56 -13.02 -0.11
C PHE A 33 -14.19 -14.35 -0.53
N GLN A 34 -15.52 -14.43 -0.51
CA GLN A 34 -16.24 -15.62 -0.95
C GLN A 34 -15.96 -15.92 -2.44
N ARG A 35 -15.94 -14.90 -3.30
CA ARG A 35 -15.58 -15.07 -4.71
C ARG A 35 -14.14 -15.54 -4.89
N GLN A 36 -13.18 -15.01 -4.12
CA GLN A 36 -11.79 -15.47 -4.18
C GLN A 36 -11.67 -16.94 -3.77
N LEU A 37 -12.31 -17.35 -2.68
CA LEU A 37 -12.33 -18.75 -2.25
C LEU A 37 -12.96 -19.67 -3.30
N ALA A 38 -14.10 -19.29 -3.85
CA ALA A 38 -14.78 -20.07 -4.88
C ALA A 38 -13.93 -20.21 -6.15
N SER A 39 -13.30 -19.13 -6.61
CA SER A 39 -12.46 -19.13 -7.81
C SER A 39 -11.15 -19.91 -7.65
N ARG A 40 -10.71 -20.14 -6.42
CA ARG A 40 -9.46 -20.83 -6.06
C ARG A 40 -9.70 -22.13 -5.29
N ALA A 41 -10.90 -22.69 -5.33
CA ALA A 41 -11.25 -23.90 -4.59
C ALA A 41 -10.40 -25.13 -4.95
N SER A 42 -9.80 -25.17 -6.14
CA SER A 42 -8.85 -26.20 -6.57
C SER A 42 -7.40 -25.95 -6.12
N ASP A 43 -7.07 -24.78 -5.57
CA ASP A 43 -5.74 -24.56 -5.00
C ASP A 43 -5.48 -25.56 -3.87
N PRO A 44 -4.32 -26.24 -3.85
CA PRO A 44 -4.07 -27.30 -2.88
C PRO A 44 -4.23 -26.85 -1.42
N SER A 45 -3.80 -25.62 -1.08
CA SER A 45 -3.92 -25.10 0.28
C SER A 45 -5.39 -24.82 0.63
N ILE A 46 -6.13 -24.18 -0.26
CA ILE A 46 -7.56 -23.89 -0.07
C ILE A 46 -8.35 -25.19 0.05
N ALA A 47 -8.15 -26.12 -0.89
CA ALA A 47 -8.82 -27.42 -0.92
C ALA A 47 -8.55 -28.24 0.35
N HIS A 48 -7.30 -28.23 0.85
CA HIS A 48 -6.95 -28.92 2.09
C HIS A 48 -7.76 -28.39 3.27
N TYR A 49 -7.80 -27.07 3.48
CA TYR A 49 -8.51 -26.49 4.60
C TYR A 49 -10.03 -26.67 4.50
N LEU A 50 -10.62 -26.52 3.31
CA LEU A 50 -12.05 -26.77 3.10
C LEU A 50 -12.44 -28.22 3.39
N LYS A 51 -11.65 -29.18 2.91
CA LYS A 51 -11.95 -30.61 3.12
C LYS A 51 -11.74 -31.08 4.56
N THR A 52 -10.70 -30.55 5.23
CA THR A 52 -10.30 -31.05 6.56
C THR A 52 -11.04 -30.33 7.68
N TYR A 53 -11.27 -29.00 7.54
CA TYR A 53 -11.78 -28.15 8.62
C TYR A 53 -13.10 -27.47 8.29
N GLY A 54 -13.56 -27.50 7.04
CA GLY A 54 -14.79 -26.84 6.60
C GLY A 54 -14.67 -25.31 6.42
N TYR A 55 -13.50 -24.74 6.67
CA TYR A 55 -13.23 -23.30 6.52
C TYR A 55 -11.78 -23.07 6.11
N VAL A 56 -11.49 -21.85 5.59
CA VAL A 56 -10.12 -21.42 5.25
C VAL A 56 -9.66 -20.36 6.23
N PRO A 57 -8.52 -20.53 6.93
CA PRO A 57 -8.01 -19.51 7.83
C PRO A 57 -7.60 -18.23 7.09
N LEU A 58 -7.67 -17.07 7.79
CA LEU A 58 -7.35 -15.78 7.20
C LEU A 58 -5.94 -15.72 6.59
N TRP A 59 -4.94 -16.34 7.21
CA TRP A 59 -3.56 -16.36 6.68
C TRP A 59 -3.43 -17.11 5.36
N VAL A 60 -4.25 -18.13 5.13
CA VAL A 60 -4.31 -18.86 3.85
C VAL A 60 -5.04 -18.02 2.80
N LEU A 61 -6.20 -17.45 3.17
CA LEU A 61 -6.94 -16.54 2.31
C LEU A 61 -6.06 -15.36 1.87
N ASN A 62 -5.27 -14.80 2.78
CA ASN A 62 -4.41 -13.64 2.48
C ASN A 62 -3.43 -13.89 1.33
N ASN A 63 -3.02 -15.14 1.09
CA ASN A 63 -2.11 -15.47 -0.02
C ASN A 63 -2.75 -15.33 -1.41
N ILE A 64 -4.07 -15.32 -1.48
CA ILE A 64 -4.81 -15.18 -2.74
C ILE A 64 -5.48 -13.81 -2.90
N LEU A 65 -5.41 -12.95 -1.90
CA LEU A 65 -5.95 -11.60 -1.95
C LEU A 65 -5.01 -10.64 -2.69
N THR A 66 -5.60 -9.72 -3.44
CA THR A 66 -4.87 -8.58 -4.00
C THR A 66 -4.59 -7.52 -2.94
N LEU A 67 -3.57 -6.68 -3.13
CA LEU A 67 -3.31 -5.55 -2.23
C LEU A 67 -4.52 -4.62 -2.08
N GLY A 68 -5.33 -4.45 -3.13
CA GLY A 68 -6.57 -3.67 -3.08
C GLY A 68 -7.62 -4.28 -2.15
N GLN A 69 -7.76 -5.61 -2.17
CA GLN A 69 -8.67 -6.32 -1.26
C GLN A 69 -8.18 -6.25 0.18
N ILE A 70 -6.86 -6.40 0.41
CA ILE A 70 -6.24 -6.21 1.73
C ILE A 70 -6.47 -4.78 2.24
N SER A 71 -6.29 -3.76 1.40
CA SER A 71 -6.56 -2.36 1.75
C SER A 71 -8.01 -2.13 2.16
N LYS A 72 -8.96 -2.67 1.39
CA LYS A 72 -10.39 -2.60 1.74
C LYS A 72 -10.70 -3.34 3.03
N PHE A 73 -10.15 -4.55 3.21
CA PHE A 73 -10.32 -5.33 4.43
C PHE A 73 -9.83 -4.56 5.66
N TYR A 74 -8.61 -4.01 5.60
CA TYR A 74 -8.07 -3.17 6.68
C TYR A 74 -8.99 -1.99 7.01
N SER A 75 -9.56 -1.34 6.01
CA SER A 75 -10.42 -0.16 6.21
C SER A 75 -11.72 -0.44 6.94
N ILE A 76 -12.24 -1.67 6.89
CA ILE A 76 -13.48 -2.08 7.57
C ILE A 76 -13.26 -2.69 8.96
N MET A 77 -12.01 -3.01 9.33
CA MET A 77 -11.70 -3.59 10.64
C MET A 77 -12.08 -2.64 11.79
N LYS A 78 -12.36 -3.20 12.97
CA LYS A 78 -12.54 -2.42 14.20
C LYS A 78 -11.27 -1.61 14.49
N GLN A 79 -11.43 -0.45 15.09
CA GLN A 79 -10.32 0.46 15.36
C GLN A 79 -9.18 -0.21 16.16
N GLN A 80 -9.54 -0.99 17.18
CA GLN A 80 -8.56 -1.72 17.99
C GLN A 80 -7.72 -2.68 17.16
N ASP A 81 -8.35 -3.41 16.22
CA ASP A 81 -7.63 -4.36 15.35
C ASP A 81 -6.72 -3.63 14.36
N ARG A 82 -7.18 -2.51 13.80
CA ARG A 82 -6.35 -1.64 12.95
C ARG A 82 -5.14 -1.09 13.70
N GLN A 83 -5.33 -0.66 14.94
CA GLN A 83 -4.24 -0.18 15.80
C GLN A 83 -3.25 -1.30 16.13
N ASN A 84 -3.72 -2.52 16.39
CA ASN A 84 -2.85 -3.66 16.63
C ASN A 84 -1.98 -3.98 15.41
N VAL A 85 -2.53 -3.87 14.20
CA VAL A 85 -1.77 -4.06 12.96
C VAL A 85 -0.81 -2.88 12.73
N SER A 86 -1.25 -1.63 12.87
CA SER A 86 -0.44 -0.45 12.58
C SER A 86 0.75 -0.28 13.53
N LYS A 87 0.64 -0.76 14.77
CA LYS A 87 1.75 -0.81 15.75
C LYS A 87 2.97 -1.57 15.24
N VAL A 88 2.77 -2.61 14.43
CA VAL A 88 3.86 -3.39 13.82
C VAL A 88 4.71 -2.51 12.88
N PHE A 89 4.10 -1.50 12.29
CA PHE A 89 4.74 -0.55 11.37
C PHE A 89 5.13 0.77 12.05
N HIS A 90 4.91 0.90 13.37
CA HIS A 90 5.22 2.11 14.16
C HIS A 90 4.52 3.38 13.63
N ILE A 91 3.31 3.25 13.07
CA ILE A 91 2.50 4.35 12.56
C ILE A 91 1.05 4.28 13.09
N GLN A 92 0.30 5.35 12.89
CA GLN A 92 -1.12 5.39 13.25
C GLN A 92 -1.96 4.54 12.30
N ASP A 93 -3.11 4.06 12.78
CA ASP A 93 -4.00 3.19 12.02
C ASP A 93 -4.59 3.88 10.76
N ASN A 94 -4.88 5.16 10.84
CA ASN A 94 -5.34 5.94 9.69
C ASN A 94 -4.22 6.19 8.65
N GLN A 95 -2.97 6.32 9.10
CA GLN A 95 -1.82 6.42 8.21
C GLN A 95 -1.59 5.11 7.45
N LEU A 96 -1.68 3.96 8.12
CA LEU A 96 -1.56 2.66 7.45
C LEU A 96 -2.71 2.43 6.45
N GLU A 97 -3.95 2.81 6.80
CA GLU A 97 -5.10 2.75 5.89
C GLU A 97 -4.82 3.56 4.60
N ASN A 98 -4.27 4.76 4.75
CA ASN A 98 -3.93 5.60 3.61
C ASN A 98 -2.77 5.03 2.78
N ILE A 99 -1.71 4.52 3.43
CA ILE A 99 -0.57 3.86 2.77
C ILE A 99 -1.04 2.67 1.93
N LEU A 100 -1.85 1.77 2.50
CA LEU A 100 -2.35 0.60 1.80
C LEU A 100 -3.19 0.99 0.58
N PHE A 101 -4.06 2.00 0.72
CA PHE A 101 -4.82 2.54 -0.41
C PHE A 101 -3.89 3.12 -1.49
N TYR A 102 -2.89 3.92 -1.08
CA TYR A 102 -1.95 4.55 -2.00
C TYR A 102 -1.16 3.52 -2.81
N LEU A 103 -0.53 2.57 -2.12
CA LEU A 103 0.25 1.50 -2.75
C LEU A 103 -0.60 0.59 -3.66
N SER A 104 -1.87 0.34 -3.26
CA SER A 104 -2.83 -0.37 -4.11
C SER A 104 -3.09 0.39 -5.41
N SER A 105 -3.20 1.72 -5.36
CA SER A 105 -3.40 2.56 -6.54
C SER A 105 -2.18 2.52 -7.48
N VAL A 106 -0.96 2.61 -6.93
CA VAL A 106 0.29 2.47 -7.69
C VAL A 106 0.37 1.08 -8.35
N ARG A 107 0.13 0.02 -7.58
CA ARG A 107 0.14 -1.36 -8.09
C ARG A 107 -0.85 -1.54 -9.24
N ASN A 108 -2.07 -1.03 -9.09
CA ASN A 108 -3.08 -1.13 -10.14
C ASN A 108 -2.67 -0.36 -11.38
N PHE A 109 -2.10 0.84 -11.20
CA PHE A 109 -1.58 1.63 -12.32
C PHE A 109 -0.52 0.85 -13.13
N CYS A 110 0.41 0.18 -12.44
CA CYS A 110 1.40 -0.70 -13.08
C CYS A 110 0.76 -1.90 -13.77
N ALA A 111 -0.21 -2.55 -13.11
CA ALA A 111 -0.84 -3.77 -13.63
C ALA A 111 -1.65 -3.52 -14.92
N HIS A 112 -2.11 -2.30 -15.16
CA HIS A 112 -2.79 -1.91 -16.39
C HIS A 112 -1.84 -1.41 -17.50
N GLY A 113 -0.52 -1.59 -17.35
CA GLY A 113 0.47 -1.19 -18.34
C GLY A 113 0.63 0.31 -18.53
N ASN A 114 0.20 1.11 -17.55
CA ASN A 114 0.30 2.56 -17.61
C ASN A 114 1.75 3.02 -17.44
N ARG A 115 2.04 4.23 -17.91
CA ARG A 115 3.37 4.86 -17.83
C ARG A 115 3.66 5.31 -16.40
N LEU A 116 4.35 4.49 -15.61
CA LEU A 116 4.57 4.70 -14.19
C LEU A 116 5.22 6.06 -13.85
N TYR A 117 6.10 6.56 -14.70
CA TYR A 117 6.80 7.83 -14.46
C TYR A 117 5.87 9.06 -14.36
N CYS A 118 4.70 9.03 -14.98
CA CYS A 118 3.68 10.09 -14.87
C CYS A 118 2.54 9.74 -13.91
N PHE A 119 2.75 8.79 -12.99
CA PHE A 119 1.73 8.41 -12.01
C PHE A 119 1.30 9.62 -11.17
N ARG A 120 -0.01 9.82 -11.10
CA ARG A 120 -0.66 10.78 -10.19
C ARG A 120 -1.94 10.17 -9.62
N THR A 121 -2.22 10.48 -8.38
CA THR A 121 -3.46 10.04 -7.72
C THR A 121 -4.30 11.22 -7.25
N LYS A 122 -5.63 11.03 -7.26
CA LYS A 122 -6.56 12.03 -6.73
C LYS A 122 -6.49 12.13 -5.20
N ARG A 123 -6.34 10.98 -4.51
CA ARG A 123 -6.23 10.93 -3.05
C ARG A 123 -4.75 11.01 -2.66
N PRO A 124 -4.31 12.08 -1.96
CA PRO A 124 -2.91 12.22 -1.57
C PRO A 124 -2.51 11.19 -0.50
N LEU A 125 -1.21 10.93 -0.40
CA LEU A 125 -0.63 10.30 0.76
C LEU A 125 -0.86 11.21 1.98
N ALA A 126 -1.23 10.64 3.13
CA ALA A 126 -1.35 11.37 4.38
C ALA A 126 -0.02 12.07 4.76
N ASP A 127 -0.10 13.10 5.58
CA ASP A 127 1.11 13.71 6.13
C ASP A 127 1.79 12.70 7.05
N MET A 128 3.06 12.48 6.78
CA MET A 128 3.90 11.51 7.46
C MET A 128 5.12 12.19 8.06
N GLN A 129 5.72 11.59 9.08
CA GLN A 129 6.96 12.09 9.66
C GLN A 129 8.09 12.23 8.62
N ALA A 130 8.08 11.37 7.59
CA ALA A 130 9.04 11.44 6.49
C ALA A 130 9.03 12.78 5.75
N HIS A 131 7.85 13.42 5.55
CA HIS A 131 7.77 14.74 4.91
C HIS A 131 8.52 15.80 5.72
N ILE A 132 8.36 15.76 7.03
CA ILE A 132 9.04 16.67 7.97
C ILE A 132 10.54 16.37 8.00
N SER A 133 10.93 15.11 8.16
CA SER A 133 12.33 14.67 8.26
C SER A 133 13.14 15.01 7.02
N LEU A 134 12.51 15.00 5.85
CA LEU A 134 13.14 15.35 4.57
C LEU A 134 13.05 16.84 4.24
N ALA A 135 12.48 17.65 5.13
CA ALA A 135 12.26 19.08 4.96
C ALA A 135 11.62 19.40 3.58
N ILE A 136 10.56 18.63 3.21
CA ILE A 136 9.87 18.88 1.96
C ILE A 136 9.14 20.22 2.04
N PRO A 137 9.35 21.15 1.08
CA PRO A 137 8.70 22.45 1.08
C PRO A 137 7.17 22.32 1.03
N GLN A 138 6.49 23.36 1.50
CA GLN A 138 5.04 23.51 1.41
C GLN A 138 4.69 24.82 0.70
N THR A 139 3.88 24.71 -0.35
CA THR A 139 3.33 25.91 -1.00
C THR A 139 2.21 26.46 -0.13
N ASP A 140 2.29 27.75 0.18
CA ASP A 140 1.33 28.48 1.04
C ASP A 140 1.07 27.82 2.40
N GLY A 141 2.01 26.98 2.90
CA GLY A 141 1.92 26.30 4.18
C GLY A 141 0.81 25.25 4.29
N LYS A 142 0.25 24.79 3.16
CA LYS A 142 -0.92 23.88 3.17
C LYS A 142 -0.63 22.48 2.67
N GLU A 143 0.01 22.32 1.53
CA GLU A 143 0.32 21.00 0.96
C GLU A 143 1.80 20.94 0.61
N TYR A 144 2.41 19.76 0.82
CA TYR A 144 3.79 19.53 0.42
C TYR A 144 3.92 19.55 -1.10
N ASP A 145 4.96 20.18 -1.63
CA ASP A 145 5.17 20.41 -3.07
C ASP A 145 5.36 19.10 -3.84
N TYR A 146 5.90 18.07 -3.19
CA TYR A 146 6.03 16.72 -3.73
C TYR A 146 5.89 15.67 -2.61
N GLY A 147 5.82 14.39 -2.99
CA GLY A 147 5.66 13.31 -2.02
C GLY A 147 4.22 13.12 -1.53
N LYS A 148 3.23 13.66 -2.27
CA LYS A 148 1.81 13.57 -1.91
C LYS A 148 0.99 12.78 -2.92
N ARG A 149 1.16 13.04 -4.21
CA ARG A 149 0.31 12.50 -5.28
C ARG A 149 1.11 11.80 -6.37
N ASP A 150 2.40 11.78 -6.26
CA ASP A 150 3.41 11.40 -7.23
C ASP A 150 4.10 10.07 -6.87
N LEU A 151 5.04 9.62 -7.67
CA LEU A 151 5.76 8.38 -7.41
C LEU A 151 6.72 8.50 -6.22
N PHE A 152 7.19 9.72 -5.89
CA PHE A 152 7.98 9.93 -4.69
C PHE A 152 7.17 9.63 -3.41
N ALA A 153 5.87 9.96 -3.40
CA ALA A 153 4.97 9.56 -2.32
C ALA A 153 4.87 8.04 -2.15
N ALA A 154 4.93 7.28 -3.26
CA ALA A 154 5.00 5.82 -3.18
C ALA A 154 6.28 5.35 -2.48
N MET A 155 7.42 6.00 -2.73
CA MET A 155 8.67 5.70 -2.02
C MET A 155 8.56 6.01 -0.52
N LEU A 156 7.93 7.13 -0.14
CA LEU A 156 7.68 7.45 1.25
C LEU A 156 6.75 6.41 1.91
N ALA A 157 5.68 6.00 1.22
CA ALA A 157 4.78 4.96 1.71
C ALA A 157 5.49 3.61 1.91
N LEU A 158 6.35 3.19 0.96
CA LEU A 158 7.13 1.96 1.03
C LEU A 158 8.14 1.95 2.17
N HIS A 159 8.69 3.11 2.56
CA HIS A 159 9.58 3.24 3.71
C HIS A 159 8.96 2.68 5.00
N TYR A 160 7.66 2.91 5.23
CA TYR A 160 6.97 2.47 6.45
C TYR A 160 6.59 0.99 6.46
N VAL A 161 6.45 0.36 5.30
CA VAL A 161 5.92 -1.01 5.22
C VAL A 161 6.94 -2.06 4.78
N LEU A 162 8.11 -1.64 4.30
CA LEU A 162 9.17 -2.55 3.91
C LEU A 162 10.24 -2.68 5.00
N PRO A 163 10.85 -3.87 5.16
CA PRO A 163 12.08 -3.99 5.94
C PRO A 163 13.16 -3.04 5.40
N ALA A 164 13.91 -2.38 6.28
CA ALA A 164 14.91 -1.38 5.92
C ALA A 164 15.95 -1.87 4.87
N ALA A 165 16.37 -3.13 4.96
CA ALA A 165 17.28 -3.73 3.98
C ALA A 165 16.65 -3.81 2.58
N THR A 166 15.38 -4.21 2.49
CA THR A 166 14.62 -4.30 1.24
C THR A 166 14.40 -2.91 0.64
N TYR A 167 14.04 -1.94 1.47
CA TYR A 167 13.85 -0.56 1.05
C TYR A 167 15.14 0.05 0.47
N LYS A 168 16.28 -0.12 1.17
CA LYS A 168 17.59 0.33 0.68
C LYS A 168 18.00 -0.36 -0.62
N LYS A 169 17.69 -1.64 -0.78
CA LYS A 169 17.93 -2.37 -2.04
C LYS A 169 17.10 -1.77 -3.17
N LEU A 170 15.82 -1.49 -2.94
CA LEU A 170 14.94 -0.86 -3.92
C LEU A 170 15.50 0.49 -4.40
N ILE A 171 15.93 1.37 -3.48
CA ILE A 171 16.53 2.66 -3.83
C ILE A 171 17.77 2.49 -4.72
N LYS A 172 18.65 1.52 -4.39
CA LYS A 172 19.85 1.23 -5.18
C LYS A 172 19.50 0.75 -6.59
N GLU A 173 18.48 -0.11 -6.72
CA GLU A 173 18.04 -0.61 -8.03
C GLU A 173 17.45 0.51 -8.89
N ILE A 174 16.62 1.37 -8.31
CA ILE A 174 16.07 2.54 -9.03
C ILE A 174 17.24 3.43 -9.52
N TYR A 175 18.19 3.73 -8.64
CA TYR A 175 19.37 4.52 -9.02
C TYR A 175 20.16 3.87 -10.16
N ARG A 176 20.39 2.55 -10.11
CA ARG A 176 21.08 1.80 -11.17
C ARG A 176 20.32 1.88 -12.51
N LEU A 177 18.99 1.79 -12.47
CA LEU A 177 18.17 1.93 -13.66
C LEU A 177 18.33 3.32 -14.30
N PHE A 178 18.33 4.40 -13.51
CA PHE A 178 18.56 5.75 -14.01
C PHE A 178 19.98 5.91 -14.58
N SER A 179 21.00 5.42 -13.89
CA SER A 179 22.39 5.45 -14.38
C SER A 179 22.57 4.72 -15.72
N THR A 180 21.74 3.68 -15.97
CA THR A 180 21.75 2.93 -17.25
C THR A 180 20.94 3.63 -18.33
N LEU A 181 19.88 4.35 -17.93
CA LEU A 181 18.97 5.06 -18.83
C LEU A 181 19.55 6.40 -19.30
N SER A 182 20.16 7.15 -18.40
CA SER A 182 20.63 8.53 -18.63
C SER A 182 21.52 8.67 -19.90
N PRO A 183 22.52 7.80 -20.13
CA PRO A 183 23.34 7.88 -21.36
C PRO A 183 22.58 7.60 -22.66
N LYS A 184 21.39 7.01 -22.58
CA LYS A 184 20.55 6.64 -23.74
C LYS A 184 19.54 7.72 -24.09
N LEU A 185 19.40 8.72 -23.25
CA LEU A 185 18.46 9.82 -23.48
C LEU A 185 19.12 10.84 -24.44
N SER A 186 18.45 11.12 -25.55
CA SER A 186 18.94 12.07 -26.56
C SER A 186 18.15 13.40 -26.58
N VAL A 187 16.90 13.38 -26.15
CA VAL A 187 15.98 14.54 -26.20
C VAL A 187 15.59 15.02 -24.79
N LEU A 188 15.32 14.08 -23.91
CA LEU A 188 14.96 14.35 -22.50
C LEU A 188 16.18 14.20 -21.62
N ARG A 189 16.28 15.03 -20.58
CA ARG A 189 17.29 14.84 -19.53
C ARG A 189 16.71 13.98 -18.40
N GLU A 190 17.58 13.32 -17.66
CA GLU A 190 17.21 12.55 -16.46
C GLU A 190 16.42 13.41 -15.48
N ASP A 191 16.83 14.66 -15.24
CA ASP A 191 16.17 15.58 -14.34
C ASP A 191 14.71 15.87 -14.72
N ASP A 192 14.41 15.93 -16.04
CA ASP A 192 13.05 16.15 -16.52
C ASP A 192 12.13 14.96 -16.16
N ILE A 193 12.67 13.75 -16.27
CA ILE A 193 11.95 12.51 -15.89
C ILE A 193 11.76 12.45 -14.38
N LEU A 194 12.81 12.70 -13.60
CA LEU A 194 12.75 12.72 -12.14
C LEU A 194 11.74 13.75 -11.63
N LYS A 195 11.73 14.94 -12.20
CA LYS A 195 10.77 16.00 -11.87
C LYS A 195 9.34 15.56 -12.19
N GLU A 196 9.11 14.94 -13.35
CA GLU A 196 7.80 14.39 -13.70
C GLU A 196 7.38 13.29 -12.72
N MET A 197 8.28 12.50 -12.17
CA MET A 197 8.01 11.49 -11.15
C MET A 197 7.80 12.07 -9.75
N GLY A 198 8.03 13.38 -9.54
CA GLY A 198 7.99 14.06 -8.23
C GLY A 198 9.24 13.85 -7.39
N PHE A 199 10.35 13.41 -8.00
CA PHE A 199 11.62 13.18 -7.30
C PHE A 199 12.45 14.47 -7.27
N PRO A 200 12.94 14.93 -6.09
CA PRO A 200 13.90 16.02 -6.01
C PRO A 200 15.28 15.58 -6.50
N ASN A 201 16.15 16.54 -6.88
CA ASN A 201 17.48 16.24 -7.42
C ASN A 201 18.34 15.36 -6.47
N ASP A 202 18.18 15.53 -5.17
CA ASP A 202 18.89 14.78 -4.12
C ASP A 202 18.08 13.57 -3.57
N TRP A 203 17.09 13.10 -4.31
CA TRP A 203 16.12 12.08 -3.89
C TRP A 203 16.74 10.86 -3.24
N ARG A 204 17.86 10.37 -3.78
CA ARG A 204 18.54 9.18 -3.28
C ARG A 204 19.04 9.36 -1.85
N ASN A 205 19.75 10.47 -1.61
CA ASN A 205 20.28 10.77 -0.28
C ASN A 205 19.14 11.01 0.71
N LYS A 206 18.12 11.73 0.30
CA LYS A 206 16.90 11.94 1.09
C LYS A 206 16.27 10.61 1.51
N LEU A 207 15.98 9.72 0.56
CA LEU A 207 15.36 8.43 0.89
C LEU A 207 16.24 7.52 1.74
N LEU A 208 17.57 7.55 1.54
CA LEU A 208 18.52 6.77 2.34
C LEU A 208 18.73 7.34 3.76
N SER A 209 18.41 8.60 4.01
CA SER A 209 18.49 9.25 5.33
C SER A 209 17.31 8.93 6.23
N LEU A 210 16.21 8.41 5.69
CA LEU A 210 15.05 7.98 6.48
C LEU A 210 15.43 6.79 7.39
N LYS A 211 15.10 6.93 8.69
CA LYS A 211 15.40 5.96 9.75
C LYS A 211 14.20 5.10 10.07
#